data_0ac35440c2caefdbba5f03b7487c8284
#
_entry.id   0ac35440c2caefdbba5f03b7487c8284
#
_cell.length_a   1.000
_cell.length_b   1.000
_cell.length_c   1.000
_cell.angle_alpha   90.00
_cell.angle_beta   90.00
_cell.angle_gamma   90.00
#
_symmetry.space_group_name_H-M   'P 1'
#
loop_
_entity.id
_entity.type
_entity.pdbx_description
1 polymer ?
#
loop_
_entity_poly.entity_id
_entity_poly.type
_entity_poly.pdbx_seq_one_letter_code
_entity_poly.pdbx_strand_id
1 'polypeptide(L)'
;MTSLPEPILRPATVTDAPAIAALIDELMPFLTLHPNGEGAEKFIENCKLAAIENYLSQSRYHYQLAHIDGVLAGVVAMRDNTHLFHLFVPRALHRRGMARRLWQAARDTALANGNTASFTVNSSIYALPLYQSLGFIATGPRVEMDGIAFVPMRMALA
;
A
#
# COMPACT_ATOMS: atom_id res chain seq x y z
N MET A 1 6.57 -26.00 3.54
CA MET A 1 6.24 -24.76 2.82
C MET A 1 7.53 -24.02 2.44
N THR A 2 7.70 -23.77 1.17
CA THR A 2 8.89 -23.05 0.70
C THR A 2 8.74 -21.54 0.99
N SER A 3 9.76 -20.95 1.58
CA SER A 3 9.79 -19.50 1.75
C SER A 3 10.03 -18.84 0.38
N LEU A 4 9.56 -17.59 0.27
CA LEU A 4 9.83 -16.80 -0.94
C LEU A 4 11.33 -16.51 -1.05
N PRO A 5 11.87 -16.47 -2.28
CA PRO A 5 13.22 -15.94 -2.49
C PRO A 5 13.32 -14.53 -1.93
N GLU A 6 14.52 -14.08 -1.60
CA GLU A 6 14.76 -12.72 -1.14
C GLU A 6 14.35 -11.72 -2.22
N PRO A 7 13.44 -10.80 -1.94
CA PRO A 7 13.10 -9.76 -2.89
C PRO A 7 14.18 -8.69 -2.95
N ILE A 8 14.29 -8.06 -4.11
CA ILE A 8 15.12 -6.86 -4.27
C ILE A 8 14.19 -5.66 -4.17
N LEU A 9 14.46 -4.78 -3.22
CA LEU A 9 13.69 -3.56 -3.02
C LEU A 9 14.45 -2.37 -3.59
N ARG A 10 13.73 -1.47 -4.25
CA ARG A 10 14.30 -0.24 -4.79
C ARG A 10 13.27 0.89 -4.78
N PRO A 11 13.73 2.16 -4.76
CA PRO A 11 12.82 3.29 -4.97
C PRO A 11 12.19 3.21 -6.36
N ALA A 12 10.92 3.60 -6.46
CA ALA A 12 10.23 3.65 -7.74
C ALA A 12 10.54 4.96 -8.47
N THR A 13 10.42 4.91 -9.80
CA THR A 13 10.49 6.10 -10.66
C THR A 13 9.19 6.22 -11.44
N VAL A 14 9.00 7.34 -12.14
CA VAL A 14 7.78 7.57 -12.93
C VAL A 14 7.57 6.46 -13.97
N THR A 15 8.66 5.88 -14.48
CA THR A 15 8.57 4.78 -15.44
C THR A 15 7.96 3.50 -14.88
N ASP A 16 7.84 3.39 -13.56
CA ASP A 16 7.21 2.24 -12.89
C ASP A 16 5.69 2.37 -12.80
N ALA A 17 5.13 3.53 -13.16
CA ALA A 17 3.69 3.77 -13.02
C ALA A 17 2.80 2.74 -13.71
N PRO A 18 3.10 2.29 -14.95
CA PRO A 18 2.26 1.26 -15.59
C PRO A 18 2.18 -0.04 -14.79
N ALA A 19 3.31 -0.52 -14.25
CA ALA A 19 3.34 -1.74 -13.47
C ALA A 19 2.56 -1.60 -12.15
N ILE A 20 2.70 -0.45 -11.49
CA ILE A 20 1.98 -0.16 -10.25
C ILE A 20 0.47 -0.10 -10.52
N ALA A 21 0.06 0.64 -11.55
CA ALA A 21 -1.35 0.77 -11.92
C ALA A 21 -1.97 -0.59 -12.25
N ALA A 22 -1.24 -1.44 -12.97
CA ALA A 22 -1.70 -2.79 -13.32
C ALA A 22 -1.88 -3.66 -12.08
N LEU A 23 -0.97 -3.57 -11.12
CA LEU A 23 -1.10 -4.32 -9.85
C LEU A 23 -2.33 -3.87 -9.06
N ILE A 24 -2.56 -2.57 -8.95
CA ILE A 24 -3.73 -2.06 -8.23
C ILE A 24 -5.02 -2.50 -8.93
N ASP A 25 -5.03 -2.47 -10.26
CA ASP A 25 -6.19 -2.90 -11.04
C ASP A 25 -6.52 -4.39 -10.78
N GLU A 26 -5.49 -5.24 -10.71
CA GLU A 26 -5.66 -6.66 -10.36
C GLU A 26 -6.36 -6.82 -9.01
N LEU A 27 -6.06 -5.95 -8.05
CA LEU A 27 -6.55 -6.06 -6.68
C LEU A 27 -7.85 -5.28 -6.44
N MET A 28 -8.34 -4.56 -7.44
CA MET A 28 -9.50 -3.68 -7.28
C MET A 28 -10.72 -4.37 -6.66
N PRO A 29 -11.06 -5.63 -6.99
CA PRO A 29 -12.19 -6.30 -6.35
C PRO A 29 -12.08 -6.43 -4.83
N PHE A 30 -10.88 -6.40 -4.28
CA PHE A 30 -10.66 -6.44 -2.81
C PHE A 30 -10.80 -5.06 -2.17
N LEU A 31 -10.83 -3.99 -2.96
CA LEU A 31 -10.76 -2.61 -2.49
C LEU A 31 -12.11 -1.90 -2.53
N THR A 32 -13.02 -2.34 -3.40
CA THR A 32 -14.31 -1.68 -3.60
C THR A 32 -15.44 -2.45 -2.92
N LEU A 33 -16.51 -1.73 -2.53
CA LEU A 33 -17.69 -2.34 -1.90
C LEU A 33 -18.42 -3.27 -2.88
N HIS A 34 -18.46 -2.91 -4.17
CA HIS A 34 -19.05 -3.73 -5.21
C HIS A 34 -17.94 -4.34 -6.07
N PRO A 35 -17.99 -5.67 -6.34
CA PRO A 35 -16.93 -6.34 -7.11
C PRO A 35 -16.65 -5.74 -8.48
N ASN A 36 -17.66 -5.13 -9.11
CA ASN A 36 -17.53 -4.48 -10.41
C ASN A 36 -17.10 -3.02 -10.30
N GLY A 37 -16.87 -2.51 -9.08
CA GLY A 37 -16.43 -1.13 -8.87
C GLY A 37 -17.54 -0.09 -8.94
N GLU A 38 -18.80 -0.49 -8.99
CA GLU A 38 -19.92 0.46 -9.02
C GLU A 38 -19.90 1.38 -7.80
N GLY A 39 -20.00 2.68 -8.04
CA GLY A 39 -19.95 3.70 -6.98
C GLY A 39 -18.55 4.12 -6.58
N ALA A 40 -17.51 3.42 -7.07
CA ALA A 40 -16.13 3.69 -6.72
C ALA A 40 -15.34 4.36 -7.86
N GLU A 41 -16.01 4.98 -8.80
CA GLU A 41 -15.38 5.54 -10.01
C GLU A 41 -14.28 6.56 -9.65
N LYS A 42 -14.52 7.39 -8.65
CA LYS A 42 -13.54 8.39 -8.21
C LYS A 42 -12.30 7.71 -7.61
N PHE A 43 -12.49 6.70 -6.77
CA PHE A 43 -11.39 5.93 -6.20
C PHE A 43 -10.59 5.22 -7.29
N ILE A 44 -11.29 4.56 -8.23
CA ILE A 44 -10.67 3.84 -9.34
C ILE A 44 -9.86 4.80 -10.20
N GLU A 45 -10.40 5.99 -10.52
CA GLU A 45 -9.68 7.00 -11.30
C GLU A 45 -8.39 7.43 -10.61
N ASN A 46 -8.41 7.56 -9.28
CA ASN A 46 -7.25 7.94 -8.49
C ASN A 46 -6.19 6.83 -8.39
N CYS A 47 -6.47 5.65 -8.94
CA CYS A 47 -5.53 4.52 -8.99
C CYS A 47 -5.06 4.21 -10.42
N LYS A 48 -5.51 4.98 -11.41
CA LYS A 48 -5.09 4.78 -12.81
C LYS A 48 -3.73 5.38 -13.09
N LEU A 49 -3.21 5.08 -14.28
CA LEU A 49 -1.87 5.45 -14.71
C LEU A 49 -1.55 6.93 -14.46
N ALA A 50 -2.40 7.84 -14.91
CA ALA A 50 -2.13 9.28 -14.78
C ALA A 50 -2.02 9.72 -13.31
N ALA A 51 -2.86 9.17 -12.44
CA ALA A 51 -2.81 9.46 -11.02
C ALA A 51 -1.52 8.92 -10.39
N ILE A 52 -1.14 7.69 -10.73
CA ILE A 52 0.09 7.09 -10.20
C ILE A 52 1.33 7.87 -10.67
N GLU A 53 1.37 8.27 -11.94
CA GLU A 53 2.44 9.12 -12.45
C GLU A 53 2.54 10.44 -11.67
N ASN A 54 1.38 11.03 -11.37
CA ASN A 54 1.33 12.27 -10.58
C ASN A 54 1.88 12.05 -9.16
N TYR A 55 1.51 10.98 -8.48
CA TYR A 55 2.05 10.68 -7.14
C TYR A 55 3.56 10.47 -7.20
N LEU A 56 4.06 9.70 -8.15
CA LEU A 56 5.48 9.42 -8.29
C LEU A 56 6.32 10.67 -8.57
N SER A 57 5.70 11.70 -9.14
CA SER A 57 6.39 12.95 -9.45
C SER A 57 6.45 13.94 -8.28
N GLN A 58 5.78 13.64 -7.18
CA GLN A 58 5.72 14.52 -6.01
C GLN A 58 6.62 14.00 -4.88
N SER A 59 7.41 14.88 -4.29
CA SER A 59 8.35 14.51 -3.21
C SER A 59 7.65 14.05 -1.93
N ARG A 60 6.38 14.38 -1.74
CA ARG A 60 5.63 13.95 -0.57
C ARG A 60 5.28 12.47 -0.57
N TYR A 61 5.32 11.81 -1.74
CA TYR A 61 5.06 10.37 -1.88
C TYR A 61 6.37 9.64 -2.10
N HIS A 62 6.66 8.69 -1.24
CA HIS A 62 7.86 7.86 -1.39
C HIS A 62 7.46 6.43 -1.68
N TYR A 63 7.70 5.99 -2.92
CA TYR A 63 7.34 4.65 -3.39
C TYR A 63 8.55 3.74 -3.44
N GLN A 64 8.38 2.50 -2.97
CA GLN A 64 9.37 1.45 -3.12
C GLN A 64 8.73 0.23 -3.75
N LEU A 65 9.48 -0.46 -4.60
CA LEU A 65 9.03 -1.68 -5.26
C LEU A 65 9.87 -2.86 -4.80
N ALA A 66 9.24 -4.02 -4.70
CA ALA A 66 9.92 -5.29 -4.49
C ALA A 66 9.81 -6.13 -5.75
N HIS A 67 10.91 -6.75 -6.16
CA HIS A 67 10.96 -7.68 -7.30
C HIS A 67 11.55 -9.02 -6.85
N ILE A 68 11.01 -10.11 -7.38
CA ILE A 68 11.56 -11.45 -7.21
C ILE A 68 11.80 -11.99 -8.62
N ASP A 69 13.07 -12.32 -8.93
CA ASP A 69 13.46 -12.82 -10.24
C ASP A 69 12.97 -11.91 -11.39
N GLY A 70 13.04 -10.58 -11.18
CA GLY A 70 12.66 -9.58 -12.18
C GLY A 70 11.15 -9.34 -12.29
N VAL A 71 10.34 -10.01 -11.47
CA VAL A 71 8.88 -9.86 -11.49
C VAL A 71 8.43 -9.01 -10.30
N LEU A 72 7.52 -8.07 -10.53
CA LEU A 72 7.00 -7.22 -9.46
C LEU A 72 6.31 -8.05 -8.40
N ALA A 73 6.80 -7.95 -7.17
CA ALA A 73 6.29 -8.70 -6.01
C ALA A 73 5.52 -7.81 -5.04
N GLY A 74 5.53 -6.51 -5.23
CA GLY A 74 4.74 -5.61 -4.40
C GLY A 74 5.21 -4.16 -4.50
N VAL A 75 4.37 -3.29 -3.95
CA VAL A 75 4.62 -1.85 -3.91
C VAL A 75 4.18 -1.31 -2.56
N VAL A 76 4.95 -0.38 -2.02
CA VAL A 76 4.60 0.35 -0.81
C VAL A 76 4.86 1.84 -1.03
N ALA A 77 3.98 2.69 -0.50
CA ALA A 77 4.14 4.14 -0.60
C ALA A 77 3.83 4.79 0.73
N MET A 78 4.71 5.70 1.15
CA MET A 78 4.51 6.56 2.31
C MET A 78 4.23 7.97 1.81
N ARG A 79 3.21 8.63 2.39
CA ARG A 79 2.89 10.03 2.09
C ARG A 79 3.27 10.88 3.29
N ASP A 80 3.93 12.00 3.01
CA ASP A 80 4.35 12.95 4.06
C ASP A 80 5.13 12.29 5.20
N ASN A 81 5.84 11.20 4.88
CA ASN A 81 6.68 10.46 5.83
C ASN A 81 5.93 9.84 7.03
N THR A 82 4.59 9.84 7.02
CA THR A 82 3.78 9.38 8.17
C THR A 82 2.60 8.51 7.79
N HIS A 83 2.02 8.71 6.62
CA HIS A 83 0.81 7.98 6.22
C HIS A 83 1.14 6.88 5.22
N LEU A 84 0.83 5.64 5.57
CA LEU A 84 0.97 4.52 4.65
C LEU A 84 -0.15 4.63 3.61
N PHE A 85 0.24 5.12 2.43
CA PHE A 85 -0.70 5.50 1.37
C PHE A 85 -1.10 4.31 0.49
N HIS A 86 -0.12 3.53 0.07
CA HIS A 86 -0.33 2.33 -0.74
C HIS A 86 0.51 1.18 -0.20
N LEU A 87 -0.07 0.00 -0.15
CA LEU A 87 0.62 -1.25 0.16
C LEU A 87 -0.12 -2.36 -0.59
N PHE A 88 0.45 -2.80 -1.70
CA PHE A 88 -0.19 -3.78 -2.57
C PHE A 88 0.78 -4.91 -2.90
N VAL A 89 0.28 -6.14 -2.82
CA VAL A 89 1.03 -7.36 -3.13
C VAL A 89 0.18 -8.18 -4.09
N PRO A 90 0.76 -8.74 -5.18
CA PRO A 90 0.02 -9.60 -6.09
C PRO A 90 -0.70 -10.72 -5.33
N ARG A 91 -1.91 -11.05 -5.76
CA ARG A 91 -2.74 -12.03 -5.09
C ARG A 91 -2.01 -13.36 -4.85
N ALA A 92 -1.22 -13.80 -5.80
CA ALA A 92 -0.45 -15.04 -5.70
C ALA A 92 0.57 -15.05 -4.55
N LEU A 93 0.95 -13.88 -4.04
CA LEU A 93 1.92 -13.74 -2.96
C LEU A 93 1.29 -13.35 -1.62
N HIS A 94 -0.04 -13.32 -1.52
CA HIS A 94 -0.70 -13.01 -0.26
C HIS A 94 -0.39 -14.07 0.81
N ARG A 95 -0.34 -13.64 2.07
CA ARG A 95 -0.08 -14.49 3.24
C ARG A 95 1.30 -15.18 3.22
N ARG A 96 2.27 -14.60 2.50
CA ARG A 96 3.63 -15.13 2.41
C ARG A 96 4.67 -14.16 2.98
N GLY A 97 4.23 -13.12 3.71
CA GLY A 97 5.12 -12.19 4.39
C GLY A 97 5.63 -11.03 3.56
N MET A 98 5.22 -10.90 2.29
CA MET A 98 5.71 -9.83 1.42
C MET A 98 5.24 -8.45 1.89
N ALA A 99 3.98 -8.30 2.29
CA ALA A 99 3.46 -7.03 2.79
C ALA A 99 4.22 -6.57 4.02
N ARG A 100 4.55 -7.48 4.93
CA ARG A 100 5.35 -7.15 6.12
C ARG A 100 6.74 -6.64 5.73
N ARG A 101 7.38 -7.28 4.77
CA ARG A 101 8.71 -6.86 4.30
C ARG A 101 8.67 -5.47 3.68
N LEU A 102 7.65 -5.20 2.86
CA LEU A 102 7.47 -3.88 2.26
C LEU A 102 7.20 -2.82 3.34
N TRP A 103 6.35 -3.12 4.30
CA TRP A 103 6.09 -2.23 5.42
C TRP A 103 7.36 -1.92 6.20
N GLN A 104 8.17 -2.94 6.52
CA GLN A 104 9.41 -2.75 7.25
C GLN A 104 10.37 -1.82 6.51
N ALA A 105 10.48 -1.99 5.18
CA ALA A 105 11.32 -1.12 4.36
C ALA A 105 10.82 0.33 4.37
N ALA A 106 9.52 0.53 4.21
CA ALA A 106 8.92 1.87 4.24
C ALA A 106 9.09 2.53 5.61
N ARG A 107 8.88 1.76 6.69
CA ARG A 107 9.07 2.23 8.05
C ARG A 107 10.51 2.66 8.30
N ASP A 108 11.47 1.83 7.92
CA ASP A 108 12.89 2.14 8.12
C ASP A 108 13.30 3.40 7.36
N THR A 109 12.82 3.56 6.15
CA THR A 109 13.06 4.77 5.34
C THR A 109 12.45 6.00 6.01
N ALA A 110 11.22 5.90 6.50
CA ALA A 110 10.54 7.01 7.16
C ALA A 110 11.25 7.41 8.45
N LEU A 111 11.73 6.44 9.23
CA LEU A 111 12.49 6.71 10.45
C LEU A 111 13.82 7.39 10.12
N ALA A 112 14.50 6.94 9.07
CA ALA A 112 15.74 7.56 8.61
C ALA A 112 15.50 9.01 8.11
N ASN A 113 14.29 9.31 7.62
CA ASN A 113 13.90 10.63 7.16
C ASN A 113 13.26 11.48 8.26
N GLY A 114 13.39 11.09 9.51
CA GLY A 114 13.02 11.94 10.65
C GLY A 114 11.67 11.66 11.30
N ASN A 115 10.92 10.65 10.88
CA ASN A 115 9.69 10.30 11.59
C ASN A 115 10.06 9.73 12.98
N THR A 116 9.50 10.32 14.05
CA THR A 116 9.78 9.91 15.43
C THR A 116 8.51 9.68 16.24
N ALA A 117 7.33 9.86 15.63
CA ALA A 117 6.07 9.90 16.39
C ALA A 117 5.15 8.72 16.11
N SER A 118 4.69 8.56 14.87
CA SER A 118 3.66 7.59 14.57
C SER A 118 3.48 7.40 13.07
N PHE A 119 2.73 6.36 12.73
CA PHE A 119 2.26 6.10 11.36
C PHE A 119 0.74 5.96 11.37
N THR A 120 0.11 6.34 10.27
CA THR A 120 -1.32 6.15 10.06
C THR A 120 -1.56 5.35 8.78
N VAL A 121 -2.71 4.68 8.72
CA VAL A 121 -3.17 3.99 7.52
C VAL A 121 -4.69 3.98 7.52
N ASN A 122 -5.27 4.02 6.32
CA ASN A 122 -6.69 3.74 6.13
C ASN A 122 -6.79 2.33 5.57
N SER A 123 -7.06 1.36 6.44
CA SER A 123 -7.06 -0.05 6.05
C SER A 123 -8.31 -0.42 5.29
N SER A 124 -8.17 -1.08 4.14
CA SER A 124 -9.30 -1.79 3.54
C SER A 124 -9.80 -2.85 4.54
N ILE A 125 -11.05 -3.27 4.39
CA ILE A 125 -11.61 -4.29 5.27
C ILE A 125 -10.85 -5.62 5.07
N TYR A 126 -10.47 -5.93 3.85
CA TYR A 126 -9.70 -7.13 3.53
C TYR A 126 -8.33 -7.15 4.24
N ALA A 127 -7.66 -6.00 4.33
CA ALA A 127 -6.31 -5.90 4.87
C ALA A 127 -6.28 -5.67 6.39
N LEU A 128 -7.42 -5.49 7.03
CA LEU A 128 -7.48 -5.17 8.46
C LEU A 128 -6.67 -6.12 9.34
N PRO A 129 -6.79 -7.47 9.18
CA PRO A 129 -5.97 -8.39 9.98
C PRO A 129 -4.47 -8.20 9.79
N LEU A 130 -4.03 -7.88 8.57
CA LEU A 130 -2.63 -7.61 8.30
C LEU A 130 -2.15 -6.42 9.12
N TYR A 131 -2.84 -5.29 9.05
CA TYR A 131 -2.41 -4.09 9.77
C TYR A 131 -2.44 -4.29 11.27
N GLN A 132 -3.42 -5.03 11.79
CA GLN A 132 -3.46 -5.39 13.21
C GLN A 132 -2.21 -6.20 13.58
N SER A 133 -1.80 -7.14 12.75
CA SER A 133 -0.61 -7.97 13.00
C SER A 133 0.68 -7.15 12.94
N LEU A 134 0.68 -6.02 12.23
CA LEU A 134 1.83 -5.11 12.15
C LEU A 134 1.90 -4.16 13.35
N GLY A 135 0.84 -4.08 14.16
CA GLY A 135 0.81 -3.22 15.33
C GLY A 135 -0.07 -1.97 15.21
N PHE A 136 -0.82 -1.84 14.12
CA PHE A 136 -1.76 -0.74 13.97
C PHE A 136 -3.04 -1.00 14.78
N ILE A 137 -3.60 0.05 15.35
CA ILE A 137 -4.82 0.02 16.15
C ILE A 137 -5.83 0.98 15.52
N ALA A 138 -7.09 0.53 15.41
CA ALA A 138 -8.16 1.37 14.89
C ALA A 138 -8.33 2.63 15.73
N THR A 139 -8.45 3.78 15.08
CA THR A 139 -8.67 5.08 15.75
C THR A 139 -10.08 5.59 15.59
N GLY A 140 -10.91 4.91 14.83
CA GLY A 140 -12.31 5.26 14.61
C GLY A 140 -13.07 4.10 14.00
N PRO A 141 -14.38 4.27 13.78
CA PRO A 141 -15.21 3.24 13.18
C PRO A 141 -14.94 3.11 11.68
N ARG A 142 -15.47 2.03 11.11
CA ARG A 142 -15.49 1.84 9.66
C ARG A 142 -16.14 3.04 8.96
N VAL A 143 -15.49 3.52 7.92
CA VAL A 143 -15.99 4.62 7.07
C VAL A 143 -16.31 4.05 5.70
N GLU A 144 -17.46 4.44 5.15
CA GLU A 144 -17.82 4.13 3.77
C GLU A 144 -17.93 5.44 3.00
N MET A 145 -17.18 5.58 1.92
CA MET A 145 -17.25 6.75 1.05
C MET A 145 -16.68 6.40 -0.33
N ASP A 146 -17.24 7.05 -1.35
CA ASP A 146 -16.76 6.88 -2.75
C ASP A 146 -16.67 5.42 -3.18
N GLY A 147 -17.60 4.57 -2.71
CA GLY A 147 -17.69 3.16 -3.10
C GLY A 147 -16.64 2.25 -2.47
N ILE A 148 -15.94 2.74 -1.45
CA ILE A 148 -14.98 1.94 -0.69
C ILE A 148 -15.32 1.99 0.81
N ALA A 149 -14.78 1.04 1.55
CA ALA A 149 -14.86 1.05 3.01
C ALA A 149 -13.45 0.93 3.58
N PHE A 150 -13.18 1.67 4.64
CA PHE A 150 -11.90 1.58 5.32
C PHE A 150 -12.04 1.84 6.81
N VAL A 151 -11.03 1.41 7.57
CA VAL A 151 -10.90 1.68 8.99
C VAL A 151 -9.64 2.51 9.20
N PRO A 152 -9.74 3.72 9.77
CA PRO A 152 -8.55 4.51 10.09
C PRO A 152 -7.79 3.86 11.24
N MET A 153 -6.48 3.75 11.11
CA MET A 153 -5.62 3.08 12.08
C MET A 153 -4.35 3.89 12.34
N ARG A 154 -3.76 3.67 13.49
CA ARG A 154 -2.52 4.33 13.90
C ARG A 154 -1.58 3.36 14.61
N MET A 155 -0.30 3.53 14.38
CA MET A 155 0.77 2.88 15.14
C MET A 155 1.61 3.97 15.78
N ALA A 156 1.65 4.00 17.11
CA ALA A 156 2.52 4.91 17.84
C ALA A 156 3.91 4.30 17.97
N LEU A 157 4.93 5.12 17.83
CA LEU A 157 6.31 4.70 18.13
C LEU A 157 6.53 4.80 19.63
N ALA A 158 7.10 3.75 20.19
CA ALA A 158 7.35 3.69 21.61
C ALA A 158 8.49 4.64 22.02
#